data_225d0de8a29afa0e81d23b5976cdf5af
#
_entry.id   225d0de8a29afa0e81d23b5976cdf5af
#
_cell.length_a   1.000
_cell.length_b   1.000
_cell.length_c   1.000
_cell.angle_alpha   90.00
_cell.angle_beta   90.00
_cell.angle_gamma   90.00
#
_symmetry.space_group_name_H-M   'P 1'
#
loop_
_entity.id
_entity.type
_entity.pdbx_description
1 polymer ?
#
loop_
_entity_poly.entity_id
_entity_poly.type
_entity_poly.pdbx_seq_one_letter_code
_entity_poly.pdbx_strand_id
1 'polypeptide(L)'
;MLEEKAKELGRIIGQSSEYQAVKRANDALTADAEAVGLMRKMETLRKEAQRLIESGQEPTPEMERQLDELLEQVQRNAIYQRMVSAQTNFEKIMTRVNEWILQGISKGATSSIITLG
;
A
#
# COMPACT_ATOMS: atom_id res chain seq x y z
N MET A 1 11.51 -26.35 5.02
CA MET A 1 11.12 -26.31 3.60
C MET A 1 10.09 -25.23 3.30
N LEU A 2 8.97 -25.16 4.00
CA LEU A 2 7.95 -24.13 3.76
C LEU A 2 8.51 -22.72 3.98
N GLU A 3 9.21 -22.52 5.09
CA GLU A 3 9.82 -21.23 5.41
C GLU A 3 10.83 -20.79 4.34
N GLU A 4 11.67 -21.70 3.90
CA GLU A 4 12.69 -21.40 2.89
C GLU A 4 12.07 -21.01 1.56
N LYS A 5 11.04 -21.74 1.13
CA LYS A 5 10.35 -21.45 -0.12
C LYS A 5 9.57 -20.14 -0.06
N ALA A 6 8.96 -19.84 1.07
CA ALA A 6 8.26 -18.58 1.26
C ALA A 6 9.23 -17.39 1.21
N LYS A 7 10.39 -17.51 1.86
CA LYS A 7 11.42 -16.46 1.82
C LYS A 7 12.01 -16.27 0.43
N GLU A 8 12.19 -17.37 -0.30
CA GLU A 8 12.65 -17.30 -1.69
C GLU A 8 11.66 -16.57 -2.56
N LEU A 9 10.37 -16.88 -2.43
CA LEU A 9 9.32 -16.16 -3.14
C LEU A 9 9.33 -14.68 -2.78
N GLY A 10 9.46 -14.35 -1.50
CA GLY A 10 9.55 -12.97 -1.05
C GLY A 10 10.74 -12.24 -1.66
N ARG A 11 11.89 -12.89 -1.75
CA ARG A 11 13.07 -12.30 -2.37
C ARG A 11 12.85 -11.99 -3.85
N ILE A 12 12.20 -12.90 -4.57
CA ILE A 12 11.87 -12.69 -5.98
C ILE A 12 10.91 -11.51 -6.14
N ILE A 13 9.90 -11.42 -5.28
CA ILE A 13 8.95 -10.30 -5.28
C ILE A 13 9.70 -8.98 -5.01
N GLY A 14 10.62 -8.98 -4.04
CA GLY A 14 11.41 -7.80 -3.70
C GLY A 14 12.33 -7.33 -4.83
N GLN A 15 12.70 -8.23 -5.73
CA GLN A 15 13.52 -7.91 -6.91
C GLN A 15 12.68 -7.56 -8.13
N SER A 16 11.36 -7.66 -8.04
CA SER A 16 10.47 -7.34 -9.16
C SER A 16 10.55 -5.87 -9.52
N SER A 17 10.30 -5.56 -10.79
CA SER A 17 10.25 -4.16 -11.25
C SER A 17 9.17 -3.37 -10.54
N GLU A 18 8.06 -4.02 -10.19
CA GLU A 18 6.94 -3.39 -9.49
C GLU A 18 7.32 -2.98 -8.07
N TYR A 19 8.02 -3.84 -7.34
CA TYR A 19 8.48 -3.48 -5.99
C TYR A 19 9.56 -2.41 -6.03
N GLN A 20 10.49 -2.51 -6.97
CA GLN A 20 11.54 -1.50 -7.14
C GLN A 20 10.94 -0.13 -7.48
N ALA A 21 9.86 -0.11 -8.25
CA ALA A 21 9.14 1.13 -8.55
C ALA A 21 8.52 1.74 -7.30
N VAL A 22 7.93 0.94 -6.41
CA VAL A 22 7.40 1.40 -5.12
C VAL A 22 8.51 2.01 -4.28
N LYS A 23 9.64 1.33 -4.20
CA LYS A 23 10.78 1.79 -3.41
C LYS A 23 11.31 3.13 -3.93
N ARG A 24 11.49 3.26 -5.25
CA ARG A 24 11.93 4.52 -5.85
C ARG A 24 10.92 5.64 -5.66
N ALA A 25 9.62 5.32 -5.77
CA ALA A 25 8.58 6.31 -5.57
C ALA A 25 8.54 6.80 -4.13
N ASN A 26 8.72 5.90 -3.15
CA ASN A 26 8.80 6.28 -1.75
C ASN A 26 10.01 7.16 -1.47
N ASP A 27 11.17 6.82 -2.04
CA ASP A 27 12.38 7.63 -1.88
C ASP A 27 12.18 9.03 -2.47
N ALA A 28 11.56 9.14 -3.64
CA ALA A 28 11.25 10.43 -4.27
C ALA A 28 10.26 11.24 -3.42
N LEU A 29 9.26 10.57 -2.85
CA LEU A 29 8.24 11.23 -2.02
C LEU A 29 8.88 11.84 -0.76
N THR A 30 9.72 11.07 -0.07
CA THR A 30 10.36 11.52 1.16
C THR A 30 11.41 12.60 0.91
N ALA A 31 11.93 12.68 -0.30
CA ALA A 31 12.90 13.70 -0.69
C ALA A 31 12.25 15.02 -1.14
N ASP A 32 10.94 15.02 -1.40
CA ASP A 32 10.22 16.19 -1.89
C ASP A 32 9.55 16.93 -0.73
N ALA A 33 10.02 18.15 -0.44
CA ALA A 33 9.54 18.94 0.69
C ALA A 33 8.05 19.27 0.59
N GLU A 34 7.55 19.55 -0.62
CA GLU A 34 6.13 19.85 -0.83
C GLU A 34 5.25 18.64 -0.52
N ALA A 35 5.63 17.47 -1.06
CA ALA A 35 4.88 16.23 -0.83
C ALA A 35 4.88 15.85 0.66
N VAL A 36 6.03 15.95 1.33
CA VAL A 36 6.14 15.66 2.76
C VAL A 36 5.26 16.62 3.56
N GLY A 37 5.27 17.90 3.20
CA GLY A 37 4.44 18.91 3.86
C GLY A 37 2.95 18.62 3.73
N LEU A 38 2.50 18.23 2.54
CA LEU A 38 1.10 17.85 2.29
C LEU A 38 0.71 16.63 3.11
N MET A 39 1.57 15.62 3.16
CA MET A 39 1.28 14.40 3.92
C MET A 39 1.21 14.67 5.42
N ARG A 40 2.06 15.56 5.94
CA ARG A 40 2.00 15.96 7.35
C ARG A 40 0.70 16.69 7.68
N LYS A 41 0.25 17.55 6.79
CA LYS A 41 -1.03 18.25 6.98
C LYS A 41 -2.19 17.29 6.99
N MET A 42 -2.20 16.33 6.08
CA MET A 42 -3.24 15.28 6.04
C MET A 42 -3.25 14.46 7.31
N GLU A 43 -2.07 14.06 7.80
CA GLU A 43 -1.95 13.29 9.04
C GLU A 43 -2.46 14.07 10.24
N THR A 44 -2.13 15.37 10.33
CA THR A 44 -2.60 16.24 11.39
C THR A 44 -4.13 16.35 11.38
N LEU A 45 -4.73 16.58 10.21
CA LEU A 45 -6.19 16.64 10.08
C LEU A 45 -6.86 15.31 10.43
N ARG A 46 -6.26 14.21 10.00
CA ARG A 46 -6.79 12.88 10.32
C ARG A 46 -6.80 12.63 11.82
N LYS A 47 -5.74 13.00 12.51
CA LYS A 47 -5.65 12.85 13.96
C LYS A 47 -6.66 13.72 14.69
N GLU A 48 -6.84 14.96 14.24
CA GLU A 48 -7.84 15.84 14.83
C GLU A 48 -9.26 15.33 14.63
N ALA A 49 -9.58 14.85 13.42
CA ALA A 49 -10.87 14.27 13.14
C ALA A 49 -11.13 13.04 14.00
N GLN A 50 -10.13 12.18 14.14
CA GLN A 50 -10.24 10.98 14.97
C GLN A 50 -10.47 11.34 16.44
N ARG A 51 -9.74 12.36 16.95
CA ARG A 51 -9.91 12.82 18.32
C ARG A 51 -11.34 13.34 18.58
N LEU A 52 -11.90 14.08 17.62
CA LEU A 52 -13.27 14.57 17.73
C LEU A 52 -14.26 13.42 17.76
N ILE A 53 -14.09 12.44 16.90
CA ILE A 53 -14.96 11.25 16.85
C ILE A 53 -14.89 10.49 18.17
N GLU A 54 -13.70 10.29 18.72
CA GLU A 54 -13.51 9.60 20.00
C GLU A 54 -14.17 10.33 21.17
N SER A 55 -14.22 11.67 21.11
CA SER A 55 -14.89 12.48 22.14
C SER A 55 -16.40 12.63 21.90
N GLY A 56 -16.96 11.97 20.88
CA GLY A 56 -18.39 12.02 20.56
C GLY A 56 -18.80 13.21 19.73
N GLN A 57 -17.85 13.95 19.19
CA GLN A 57 -18.11 15.11 18.32
C GLN A 57 -17.92 14.74 16.86
N GLU A 58 -18.63 15.43 15.98
CA GLU A 58 -18.46 15.25 14.54
C GLU A 58 -17.38 16.22 14.02
N PRO A 59 -16.65 15.85 12.94
CA PRO A 59 -15.74 16.79 12.28
C PRO A 59 -16.49 18.05 11.84
N THR A 60 -15.86 19.20 11.99
CA THR A 60 -16.49 20.47 11.63
C THR A 60 -16.50 20.66 10.10
N PRO A 61 -17.44 21.47 9.56
CA PRO A 61 -17.42 21.80 8.13
C PRO A 61 -16.12 22.42 7.68
N GLU A 62 -15.44 23.18 8.55
CA GLU A 62 -14.14 23.77 8.25
C GLU A 62 -13.07 22.70 8.06
N MET A 63 -13.07 21.65 8.89
CA MET A 63 -12.16 20.52 8.75
C MET A 63 -12.40 19.76 7.46
N GLU A 64 -13.67 19.55 7.10
CA GLU A 64 -14.02 18.89 5.84
C GLU A 64 -13.51 19.69 4.63
N ARG A 65 -13.66 21.02 4.68
CA ARG A 65 -13.16 21.90 3.64
C ARG A 65 -11.64 21.84 3.52
N GLN A 66 -10.94 21.86 4.65
CA GLN A 66 -9.48 21.75 4.67
C GLN A 66 -9.01 20.41 4.10
N LEU A 67 -9.71 19.32 4.44
CA LEU A 67 -9.39 18.01 3.91
C LEU A 67 -9.58 17.95 2.40
N ASP A 68 -10.70 18.49 1.89
CA ASP A 68 -10.96 18.53 0.46
C ASP A 68 -9.89 19.31 -0.30
N GLU A 69 -9.48 20.47 0.24
CA GLU A 69 -8.40 21.27 -0.35
C GLU A 69 -7.08 20.51 -0.39
N LEU A 70 -6.74 19.83 0.71
CA LEU A 70 -5.52 19.04 0.79
C LEU A 70 -5.53 17.85 -0.17
N LEU A 71 -6.65 17.14 -0.27
CA LEU A 71 -6.81 16.04 -1.21
C LEU A 71 -6.62 16.51 -2.65
N GLU A 72 -7.17 17.68 -2.98
CA GLU A 72 -6.99 18.26 -4.31
C GLU A 72 -5.52 18.56 -4.59
N GLN A 73 -4.82 19.17 -3.62
CA GLN A 73 -3.39 19.46 -3.76
C GLN A 73 -2.56 18.19 -3.91
N VAL A 74 -2.86 17.17 -3.13
CA VAL A 74 -2.18 15.87 -3.19
C VAL A 74 -2.40 15.22 -4.55
N GLN A 75 -3.62 15.27 -5.06
CA GLN A 75 -3.92 14.69 -6.37
C GLN A 75 -3.19 15.41 -7.52
N ARG A 76 -2.86 16.68 -7.34
CA ARG A 76 -2.08 17.44 -8.33
C ARG A 76 -0.58 17.20 -8.20
N ASN A 77 -0.12 16.61 -7.10
CA ASN A 77 1.30 16.38 -6.89
C ASN A 77 1.76 15.18 -7.71
N ALA A 78 2.64 15.41 -8.69
CA ALA A 78 3.11 14.37 -9.61
C ALA A 78 3.87 13.26 -8.89
N ILE A 79 4.61 13.57 -7.84
CA ILE A 79 5.38 12.59 -7.09
C ILE A 79 4.45 11.67 -6.32
N TYR A 80 3.42 12.23 -5.70
CA TYR A 80 2.39 11.44 -5.03
C TYR A 80 1.65 10.53 -6.00
N GLN A 81 1.28 11.04 -7.19
CA GLN A 81 0.61 10.26 -8.21
C GLN A 81 1.48 9.08 -8.67
N ARG A 82 2.78 9.31 -8.79
CA ARG A 82 3.71 8.24 -9.15
C ARG A 82 3.74 7.14 -8.08
N MET A 83 3.71 7.54 -6.82
CA MET A 83 3.67 6.58 -5.72
C MET A 83 2.38 5.75 -5.73
N VAL A 84 1.23 6.40 -5.94
CA VAL A 84 -0.06 5.70 -6.03
C VAL A 84 -0.05 4.70 -7.17
N SER A 85 0.44 5.09 -8.34
CA SER A 85 0.54 4.19 -9.50
C SER A 85 1.45 2.99 -9.22
N ALA A 86 2.60 3.24 -8.60
CA ALA A 86 3.54 2.18 -8.26
C ALA A 86 2.93 1.19 -7.26
N GLN A 87 2.24 1.68 -6.23
CA GLN A 87 1.57 0.83 -5.25
C GLN A 87 0.45 0.01 -5.88
N THR A 88 -0.34 0.62 -6.77
CA THR A 88 -1.41 -0.08 -7.46
C THR A 88 -0.86 -1.22 -8.31
N ASN A 89 0.23 -0.97 -9.03
CA ASN A 89 0.86 -2.01 -9.84
C ASN A 89 1.43 -3.14 -8.98
N PHE A 90 2.01 -2.79 -7.85
CA PHE A 90 2.52 -3.79 -6.91
C PHE A 90 1.38 -4.63 -6.32
N GLU A 91 0.28 -4.02 -5.95
CA GLU A 91 -0.91 -4.72 -5.44
C GLU A 91 -1.47 -5.70 -6.47
N LYS A 92 -1.46 -5.33 -7.76
CA LYS A 92 -1.88 -6.25 -8.83
C LYS A 92 -0.99 -7.47 -8.90
N ILE A 93 0.31 -7.30 -8.77
CA ILE A 93 1.26 -8.42 -8.74
C ILE A 93 1.01 -9.31 -7.52
N MET A 94 0.79 -8.71 -6.35
CA MET A 94 0.53 -9.48 -5.13
C MET A 94 -0.79 -10.26 -5.23
N THR A 95 -1.80 -9.69 -5.88
CA THR A 95 -3.06 -10.40 -6.13
C THR A 95 -2.80 -11.65 -6.97
N ARG A 96 -2.00 -11.53 -8.03
CA ARG A 96 -1.63 -12.68 -8.87
C ARG A 96 -0.81 -13.72 -8.11
N VAL A 97 0.13 -13.26 -7.30
CA VAL A 97 0.94 -14.16 -6.48
C VAL A 97 0.04 -14.99 -5.56
N ASN A 98 -0.93 -14.33 -4.92
CA ASN A 98 -1.89 -15.01 -4.06
C ASN A 98 -2.73 -16.02 -4.83
N GLU A 99 -3.16 -15.69 -6.04
CA GLU A 99 -3.89 -16.62 -6.92
C GLU A 99 -3.04 -17.84 -7.25
N TRP A 100 -1.77 -17.65 -7.60
CA TRP A 100 -0.86 -18.76 -7.89
C TRP A 100 -0.62 -19.63 -6.66
N ILE A 101 -0.49 -19.02 -5.48
CA ILE A 101 -0.36 -19.76 -4.23
C ILE A 101 -1.61 -20.62 -3.99
N LEU A 102 -2.80 -20.05 -4.19
CA LEU A 102 -4.05 -20.79 -4.03
C LEU A 102 -4.17 -21.94 -5.03
N GLN A 103 -3.74 -21.74 -6.27
CA GLN A 103 -3.69 -22.79 -7.27
C GLN A 103 -2.75 -23.91 -6.83
N GLY A 104 -1.60 -23.55 -6.27
CA GLY A 104 -0.65 -24.51 -5.73
C GLY A 104 -1.24 -25.30 -4.57
N ILE A 105 -1.95 -24.63 -3.67
CA ILE A 105 -2.62 -25.27 -2.54
C ILE A 105 -3.64 -26.28 -3.05
N SER A 106 -4.44 -25.88 -4.03
CA SER A 106 -5.46 -26.77 -4.61
C SER A 106 -4.84 -28.02 -5.23
N LYS A 107 -3.77 -27.86 -5.98
CA LYS A 107 -3.07 -29.00 -6.59
C LYS A 107 -2.46 -29.91 -5.54
N GLY A 108 -1.87 -29.32 -4.49
CA GLY A 108 -1.27 -30.08 -3.39
C GLY A 108 -2.33 -30.89 -2.64
N ALA A 109 -3.48 -30.27 -2.38
CA ALA A 109 -4.56 -30.93 -1.65
C ALA A 109 -5.19 -32.08 -2.42
N THR A 110 -5.19 -32.00 -3.76
CA THR A 110 -5.78 -33.08 -4.62
C THR A 110 -4.77 -34.14 -4.96
N SER A 111 -3.49 -33.97 -4.67
CA SER A 111 -2.46 -34.94 -4.99
C SER A 111 -2.48 -36.09 -3.98
N SER A 112 -2.68 -37.31 -4.47
CA SER A 112 -2.67 -38.53 -3.65
C SER A 112 -1.30 -38.77 -3.01
N ILE A 113 -0.23 -38.34 -3.66
CA ILE A 113 1.14 -38.47 -3.16
C ILE A 113 1.30 -37.70 -1.84
N ILE A 114 0.73 -36.51 -1.76
CA ILE A 114 0.80 -35.69 -0.59
C ILE A 114 0.01 -36.28 0.57
N THR A 115 -1.16 -36.85 0.29
CA THR A 115 -1.99 -37.43 1.33
C THR A 115 -1.39 -38.70 1.91
N LEU A 116 -0.56 -39.41 1.18
CA LEU A 116 0.10 -40.62 1.62
C LEU A 116 1.43 -40.37 2.33
N GLY A 117 1.98 -39.22 2.12
CA GLY A 117 3.28 -38.88 2.63
C GLY A 117 3.35 -38.63 4.11
#